data_0228dc247affae4d51ac40526d8e0f04
#
_entry.id   0228dc247affae4d51ac40526d8e0f04
#
_cell.length_a   1.000
_cell.length_b   1.000
_cell.length_c   1.000
_cell.angle_alpha   90.00
_cell.angle_beta   90.00
_cell.angle_gamma   90.00
#
_symmetry.space_group_name_H-M   'P 1'
#
loop_
_entity.id
_entity.type
_entity.pdbx_description
1 polymer ?
#
loop_
_entity_poly.entity_id
_entity_poly.type
_entity_poly.pdbx_seq_one_letter_code
_entity_poly.pdbx_strand_id
1 'polypeptide(L)'
;MVSPKDGKRYPTDVASTEVLLRIIQSVPSPKAEPFKLWLAQVGRERIEETIDPELTIERALETYLKKGYTREWINQRLQAIQVRKELTDEWQDRGVEKGLEYAILTDEITRAWSGMSTRQYKRLKGLKKENLRDNMSTTEIILNMLAETSAKDISKKEKPEGFEENRKVARRGGNVASIARQALEAETGDSVITSQNAVQLNRVVTQAIEAISKSDEN
;
A
#
# COMPACT_ATOMS: atom_id res chain seq x y z
N MET A 1 -16.90 24.12 -11.98
CA MET A 1 -17.44 23.22 -10.94
C MET A 1 -18.96 23.34 -10.93
N VAL A 2 -19.70 22.27 -10.59
CA VAL A 2 -21.16 22.35 -10.42
C VAL A 2 -21.45 22.75 -8.96
N SER A 3 -22.22 23.83 -8.76
CA SER A 3 -22.60 24.30 -7.43
C SER A 3 -23.64 23.35 -6.80
N PRO A 4 -23.44 22.89 -5.57
CA PRO A 4 -24.43 22.06 -4.87
C PRO A 4 -25.69 22.83 -4.45
N LYS A 5 -25.67 24.19 -4.49
CA LYS A 5 -26.79 25.03 -4.10
C LYS A 5 -27.83 25.22 -5.19
N ASP A 6 -27.42 25.28 -6.44
CA ASP A 6 -28.30 25.65 -7.58
C ASP A 6 -28.10 24.80 -8.83
N GLY A 7 -27.18 23.82 -8.80
CA GLY A 7 -26.89 22.94 -9.93
C GLY A 7 -26.21 23.62 -11.14
N LYS A 8 -25.87 24.92 -11.05
CA LYS A 8 -25.25 25.65 -12.14
C LYS A 8 -23.75 25.43 -12.21
N ARG A 9 -23.17 25.60 -13.42
CA ARG A 9 -21.72 25.53 -13.63
C ARG A 9 -21.11 26.91 -13.46
N TYR A 10 -20.14 27.03 -12.55
CA TYR A 10 -19.33 28.23 -12.39
C TYR A 10 -17.89 27.96 -12.80
N PRO A 11 -17.21 28.92 -13.44
CA PRO A 11 -15.77 28.89 -13.57
C PRO A 11 -15.16 28.87 -12.17
N THR A 12 -14.19 28.01 -11.93
CA THR A 12 -13.55 27.86 -10.63
C THR A 12 -12.06 27.78 -10.86
N ASP A 13 -11.32 28.66 -10.19
CA ASP A 13 -9.88 28.61 -10.19
C ASP A 13 -9.42 27.34 -9.46
N VAL A 14 -8.42 26.69 -10.03
CA VAL A 14 -7.80 25.49 -9.43
C VAL A 14 -6.33 25.77 -9.16
N ALA A 15 -5.84 25.24 -8.07
CA ALA A 15 -4.44 25.36 -7.68
C ALA A 15 -3.90 24.00 -7.23
N SER A 16 -2.61 23.76 -7.43
CA SER A 16 -1.94 22.61 -6.81
C SER A 16 -1.87 22.76 -5.30
N THR A 17 -1.69 21.66 -4.59
CA THR A 17 -1.52 21.68 -3.12
C THR A 17 -0.39 22.61 -2.71
N GLU A 18 0.73 22.64 -3.43
CA GLU A 18 1.85 23.52 -3.17
C GLU A 18 1.45 25.01 -3.24
N VAL A 19 0.74 25.40 -4.30
CA VAL A 19 0.25 26.78 -4.46
C VAL A 19 -0.74 27.14 -3.35
N LEU A 20 -1.64 26.23 -2.97
CA LEU A 20 -2.57 26.47 -1.86
C LEU A 20 -1.83 26.67 -0.53
N LEU A 21 -0.82 25.85 -0.24
CA LEU A 21 0.00 26.00 0.96
C LEU A 21 0.72 27.36 0.99
N ARG A 22 1.25 27.82 -0.14
CA ARG A 22 1.89 29.16 -0.26
C ARG A 22 0.87 30.30 -0.05
N ILE A 23 -0.33 30.18 -0.64
CA ILE A 23 -1.39 31.19 -0.44
C ILE A 23 -1.75 31.29 1.05
N ILE A 24 -1.93 30.15 1.74
CA ILE A 24 -2.30 30.15 3.16
C ILE A 24 -1.20 30.81 4.02
N GLN A 25 0.08 30.62 3.69
CA GLN A 25 1.18 31.30 4.39
C GLN A 25 1.12 32.82 4.24
N SER A 26 0.66 33.33 3.10
CA SER A 26 0.55 34.76 2.82
C SER A 26 -0.69 35.43 3.42
N VAL A 27 -1.69 34.64 3.90
CA VAL A 27 -2.93 35.20 4.46
C VAL A 27 -2.65 35.88 5.83
N PRO A 28 -2.87 37.19 5.97
CA PRO A 28 -2.67 37.92 7.24
C PRO A 28 -3.91 37.74 8.12
N SER A 29 -4.15 36.55 8.62
CA SER A 29 -5.31 36.25 9.47
C SER A 29 -4.91 35.43 10.68
N PRO A 30 -5.37 35.81 11.89
CA PRO A 30 -5.16 34.99 13.09
C PRO A 30 -5.71 33.55 12.96
N LYS A 31 -6.73 33.35 12.13
CA LYS A 31 -7.28 32.02 11.85
C LYS A 31 -6.32 31.15 11.03
N ALA A 32 -5.38 31.75 10.29
CA ALA A 32 -4.36 31.00 9.52
C ALA A 32 -3.15 30.62 10.39
N GLU A 33 -2.94 31.24 11.55
CA GLU A 33 -1.76 31.01 12.40
C GLU A 33 -1.59 29.56 12.86
N PRO A 34 -2.61 28.81 13.31
CA PRO A 34 -2.44 27.41 13.69
C PRO A 34 -1.93 26.56 12.54
N PHE A 35 -2.37 26.86 11.31
CA PHE A 35 -1.92 26.15 10.12
C PHE A 35 -0.49 26.52 9.73
N LYS A 36 -0.09 27.80 9.87
CA LYS A 36 1.28 28.24 9.63
C LYS A 36 2.27 27.58 10.60
N LEU A 37 1.89 27.52 11.89
CA LEU A 37 2.67 26.82 12.91
C LEU A 37 2.81 25.34 12.61
N TRP A 38 1.72 24.69 12.19
CA TRP A 38 1.77 23.29 11.76
C TRP A 38 2.71 23.09 10.55
N LEU A 39 2.68 23.98 9.54
CA LEU A 39 3.62 23.92 8.41
C LEU A 39 5.07 24.09 8.84
N ALA A 40 5.35 25.00 9.77
CA ALA A 40 6.68 25.21 10.32
C ALA A 40 7.17 23.96 11.08
N GLN A 41 6.29 23.32 11.85
CA GLN A 41 6.58 22.06 12.53
C GLN A 41 6.89 20.94 11.53
N VAL A 42 6.06 20.75 10.51
CA VAL A 42 6.30 19.73 9.46
C VAL A 42 7.61 19.98 8.72
N GLY A 43 7.94 21.25 8.45
CA GLY A 43 9.21 21.63 7.84
C GLY A 43 10.41 21.28 8.73
N ARG A 44 10.34 21.60 10.04
CA ARG A 44 11.37 21.24 11.01
C ARG A 44 11.55 19.73 11.10
N GLU A 45 10.47 18.98 11.28
CA GLU A 45 10.49 17.51 11.34
C GLU A 45 11.16 16.92 10.10
N ARG A 46 10.89 17.47 8.92
CA ARG A 46 11.53 17.00 7.68
C ARG A 46 13.03 17.28 7.61
N ILE A 47 13.48 18.41 8.19
CA ILE A 47 14.91 18.73 8.30
C ILE A 47 15.58 17.76 9.28
N GLU A 48 14.98 17.53 10.45
CA GLU A 48 15.46 16.59 11.46
C GLU A 48 15.60 15.16 10.89
N GLU A 49 14.63 14.69 10.10
CA GLU A 49 14.70 13.40 9.38
C GLU A 49 15.80 13.30 8.34
N THR A 50 16.25 14.43 7.79
CA THR A 50 17.39 14.44 6.87
C THR A 50 18.70 14.22 7.62
N ILE A 51 18.74 14.63 8.89
CA ILE A 51 19.90 14.44 9.78
C ILE A 51 19.86 13.04 10.40
N ASP A 52 18.67 12.61 10.85
CA ASP A 52 18.43 11.30 11.44
C ASP A 52 17.30 10.56 10.68
N PRO A 53 17.64 9.68 9.72
CA PRO A 53 16.65 8.95 8.94
C PRO A 53 15.77 7.98 9.75
N GLU A 54 16.18 7.58 10.97
CA GLU A 54 15.37 6.69 11.83
C GLU A 54 14.05 7.35 12.21
N LEU A 55 14.02 8.67 12.38
CA LEU A 55 12.80 9.45 12.66
C LEU A 55 11.73 9.27 11.57
N THR A 56 12.12 9.08 10.31
CA THR A 56 11.18 8.79 9.21
C THR A 56 10.50 7.44 9.42
N ILE A 57 11.28 6.44 9.87
CA ILE A 57 10.78 5.08 10.13
C ILE A 57 9.83 5.10 11.32
N GLU A 58 10.21 5.78 12.40
CA GLU A 58 9.37 5.93 13.60
C GLU A 58 8.04 6.60 13.30
N ARG A 59 8.05 7.68 12.51
CA ARG A 59 6.83 8.37 12.09
C ARG A 59 5.94 7.47 11.22
N ALA A 60 6.52 6.68 10.30
CA ALA A 60 5.77 5.73 9.51
C ALA A 60 5.11 4.68 10.40
N LEU A 61 5.85 4.15 11.38
CA LEU A 61 5.36 3.18 12.36
C LEU A 61 4.18 3.75 13.16
N GLU A 62 4.35 4.95 13.74
CA GLU A 62 3.28 5.63 14.48
C GLU A 62 2.04 5.88 13.62
N THR A 63 2.23 6.27 12.36
CA THR A 63 1.12 6.53 11.44
C THR A 63 0.30 5.26 11.20
N TYR A 64 0.94 4.11 11.03
CA TYR A 64 0.26 2.83 10.89
C TYR A 64 -0.44 2.40 12.19
N LEU A 65 0.22 2.56 13.35
CA LEU A 65 -0.38 2.29 14.66
C LEU A 65 -1.64 3.15 14.91
N LYS A 66 -1.58 4.46 14.61
CA LYS A 66 -2.75 5.37 14.71
C LYS A 66 -3.89 4.97 13.79
N LYS A 67 -3.60 4.31 12.67
CA LYS A 67 -4.61 3.74 11.75
C LYS A 67 -5.19 2.40 12.24
N GLY A 68 -4.66 1.82 13.32
CA GLY A 68 -5.16 0.59 13.93
C GLY A 68 -4.50 -0.69 13.40
N TYR A 69 -3.33 -0.59 12.75
CA TYR A 69 -2.55 -1.77 12.36
C TYR A 69 -1.74 -2.31 13.54
N THR A 70 -1.55 -3.63 13.62
CA THR A 70 -0.69 -4.26 14.63
C THR A 70 0.79 -4.11 14.26
N ARG A 71 1.68 -4.24 15.25
CA ARG A 71 3.14 -4.20 15.02
C ARG A 71 3.59 -5.31 14.08
N GLU A 72 3.02 -6.51 14.21
CA GLU A 72 3.32 -7.67 13.37
C GLU A 72 2.97 -7.37 11.90
N TRP A 73 1.77 -6.82 11.65
CA TRP A 73 1.37 -6.43 10.30
C TRP A 73 2.28 -5.35 9.72
N ILE A 74 2.66 -4.35 10.53
CA ILE A 74 3.54 -3.26 10.10
C ILE A 74 4.91 -3.81 9.70
N ASN A 75 5.48 -4.74 10.48
CA ASN A 75 6.75 -5.39 10.15
C ASN A 75 6.69 -6.11 8.79
N GLN A 76 5.62 -6.87 8.54
CA GLN A 76 5.41 -7.52 7.24
C GLN A 76 5.27 -6.50 6.11
N ARG A 77 4.59 -5.39 6.38
CA ARG A 77 4.42 -4.32 5.39
C ARG A 77 5.72 -3.62 5.04
N LEU A 78 6.59 -3.37 6.00
CA LEU A 78 7.91 -2.79 5.77
C LEU A 78 8.80 -3.74 4.93
N GLN A 79 8.79 -5.03 5.23
CA GLN A 79 9.48 -6.03 4.41
C GLN A 79 8.93 -6.07 2.97
N ALA A 80 7.61 -6.00 2.81
CA ALA A 80 6.98 -5.94 1.48
C ALA A 80 7.38 -4.69 0.68
N ILE A 81 7.63 -3.56 1.34
CA ILE A 81 8.13 -2.34 0.69
C ILE A 81 9.56 -2.58 0.17
N GLN A 82 10.42 -3.21 0.97
CA GLN A 82 11.78 -3.52 0.55
C GLN A 82 11.82 -4.52 -0.61
N VAL A 83 11.08 -5.63 -0.51
CA VAL A 83 10.97 -6.63 -1.60
C VAL A 83 10.51 -5.97 -2.89
N ARG A 84 9.52 -5.09 -2.79
CA ARG A 84 9.03 -4.34 -3.95
C ARG A 84 10.09 -3.44 -4.55
N LYS A 85 10.87 -2.76 -3.72
CA LYS A 85 11.98 -1.91 -4.19
C LYS A 85 13.02 -2.74 -4.93
N GLU A 86 13.45 -3.85 -4.36
CA GLU A 86 14.42 -4.75 -4.98
C GLU A 86 13.94 -5.29 -6.34
N LEU A 87 12.66 -5.64 -6.47
CA LEU A 87 12.07 -6.06 -7.75
C LEU A 87 12.06 -4.94 -8.78
N THR A 88 11.72 -3.71 -8.34
CA THR A 88 11.71 -2.56 -9.27
C THR A 88 13.10 -2.13 -9.69
N ASP A 89 14.09 -2.29 -8.84
CA ASP A 89 15.50 -2.05 -9.16
C ASP A 89 15.97 -3.10 -10.19
N GLU A 90 15.63 -4.40 -10.00
CA GLU A 90 15.89 -5.46 -10.99
C GLU A 90 15.23 -5.16 -12.34
N TRP A 91 13.97 -4.71 -12.37
CA TRP A 91 13.31 -4.32 -13.62
C TRP A 91 14.03 -3.17 -14.33
N GLN A 92 14.51 -2.19 -13.57
CA GLN A 92 15.31 -1.09 -14.14
C GLN A 92 16.60 -1.60 -14.78
N ASP A 93 17.31 -2.52 -14.09
CA ASP A 93 18.55 -3.14 -14.59
C ASP A 93 18.29 -4.01 -15.85
N ARG A 94 17.06 -4.46 -16.04
CA ARG A 94 16.61 -5.24 -17.22
C ARG A 94 16.00 -4.39 -18.33
N GLY A 95 16.12 -3.06 -18.27
CA GLY A 95 15.64 -2.16 -19.30
C GLY A 95 14.13 -1.96 -19.35
N VAL A 96 13.41 -2.24 -18.25
CA VAL A 96 11.97 -1.93 -18.13
C VAL A 96 11.80 -0.46 -17.79
N GLU A 97 10.90 0.24 -18.49
CA GLU A 97 10.64 1.65 -18.26
C GLU A 97 9.75 1.90 -17.05
N LYS A 98 10.14 2.90 -16.23
CA LYS A 98 9.32 3.33 -15.09
C LYS A 98 7.97 3.89 -15.54
N GLY A 99 6.98 3.74 -14.68
CA GLY A 99 5.65 4.26 -14.94
C GLY A 99 4.70 3.18 -15.45
N LEU A 100 4.30 3.23 -16.72
CA LEU A 100 3.27 2.35 -17.26
C LEU A 100 3.70 0.88 -17.28
N GLU A 101 4.94 0.58 -17.68
CA GLU A 101 5.43 -0.81 -17.75
C GLU A 101 5.50 -1.43 -16.35
N TYR A 102 6.00 -0.69 -15.34
CA TYR A 102 5.99 -1.15 -13.94
C TYR A 102 4.57 -1.41 -13.44
N ALA A 103 3.60 -0.58 -13.83
CA ALA A 103 2.21 -0.78 -13.44
C ALA A 103 1.63 -2.05 -14.08
N ILE A 104 1.94 -2.31 -15.35
CA ILE A 104 1.52 -3.52 -16.05
C ILE A 104 2.16 -4.77 -15.43
N LEU A 105 3.48 -4.78 -15.21
CA LEU A 105 4.16 -5.92 -14.57
C LEU A 105 3.61 -6.20 -13.17
N THR A 106 3.30 -5.15 -12.42
CA THR A 106 2.65 -5.26 -11.10
C THR A 106 1.27 -5.91 -11.21
N ASP A 107 0.48 -5.51 -12.20
CA ASP A 107 -0.85 -6.09 -12.45
C ASP A 107 -0.75 -7.55 -12.90
N GLU A 108 0.25 -7.91 -13.72
CA GLU A 108 0.52 -9.30 -14.12
C GLU A 108 0.87 -10.19 -12.92
N ILE A 109 1.74 -9.74 -12.01
CA ILE A 109 2.03 -10.44 -10.76
C ILE A 109 0.75 -10.60 -9.94
N THR A 110 0.00 -9.51 -9.74
CA THR A 110 -1.23 -9.52 -8.95
C THR A 110 -2.26 -10.47 -9.54
N ARG A 111 -2.47 -10.46 -10.85
CA ARG A 111 -3.38 -11.39 -11.55
C ARG A 111 -2.97 -12.84 -11.38
N ALA A 112 -1.69 -13.11 -11.53
CA ALA A 112 -1.18 -14.48 -11.48
C ALA A 112 -1.38 -15.11 -10.11
N TRP A 113 -1.11 -14.37 -9.00
CA TRP A 113 -1.25 -14.96 -7.68
C TRP A 113 -2.67 -14.86 -7.10
N SER A 114 -3.40 -13.76 -7.38
CA SER A 114 -4.71 -13.51 -6.77
C SER A 114 -5.89 -13.96 -7.66
N GLY A 115 -5.67 -14.16 -8.95
CA GLY A 115 -6.72 -14.39 -9.94
C GLY A 115 -7.44 -13.12 -10.37
N MET A 116 -7.04 -11.94 -9.88
CA MET A 116 -7.70 -10.66 -10.13
C MET A 116 -6.70 -9.59 -10.55
N SER A 117 -7.11 -8.68 -11.44
CA SER A 117 -6.36 -7.46 -11.67
C SER A 117 -6.31 -6.59 -10.41
N THR A 118 -5.29 -5.75 -10.29
CA THR A 118 -5.18 -4.76 -9.20
C THR A 118 -6.46 -3.93 -9.04
N ARG A 119 -7.11 -3.57 -10.16
CA ARG A 119 -8.37 -2.82 -10.16
C ARG A 119 -9.55 -3.63 -9.60
N GLN A 120 -9.64 -4.92 -9.95
CA GLN A 120 -10.68 -5.82 -9.42
C GLN A 120 -10.46 -6.07 -7.92
N TYR A 121 -9.20 -6.27 -7.52
CA TYR A 121 -8.85 -6.47 -6.13
C TYR A 121 -9.16 -5.24 -5.27
N LYS A 122 -8.83 -4.03 -5.75
CA LYS A 122 -9.24 -2.79 -5.09
C LYS A 122 -10.75 -2.69 -4.92
N ARG A 123 -11.52 -3.07 -5.94
CA ARG A 123 -12.99 -3.08 -5.84
C ARG A 123 -13.49 -4.08 -4.79
N LEU A 124 -12.93 -5.29 -4.74
CA LEU A 124 -13.27 -6.27 -3.72
C LEU A 124 -13.05 -5.72 -2.30
N LYS A 125 -11.94 -5.01 -2.08
CA LYS A 125 -11.60 -4.34 -0.81
C LYS A 125 -12.37 -3.02 -0.57
N GLY A 126 -13.25 -2.58 -1.47
CA GLY A 126 -13.99 -1.31 -1.36
C GLY A 126 -13.14 -0.06 -1.51
N LEU A 127 -11.94 -0.17 -2.11
CA LEU A 127 -10.97 0.92 -2.23
C LEU A 127 -11.21 1.77 -3.49
N LYS A 128 -10.99 3.07 -3.38
CA LYS A 128 -11.04 4.03 -4.49
C LYS A 128 -9.64 4.48 -4.91
N LYS A 129 -8.95 5.22 -4.04
CA LYS A 129 -7.61 5.78 -4.28
C LYS A 129 -6.54 5.16 -3.38
N GLU A 130 -6.96 4.50 -2.32
CA GLU A 130 -6.11 3.93 -1.29
C GLU A 130 -5.13 2.90 -1.87
N ASN A 131 -4.00 2.71 -1.19
CA ASN A 131 -3.03 1.71 -1.58
C ASN A 131 -3.59 0.30 -1.28
N LEU A 132 -3.59 -0.59 -2.29
CA LEU A 132 -4.10 -1.94 -2.13
C LEU A 132 -3.34 -2.72 -1.05
N ARG A 133 -2.01 -2.62 -1.02
CA ARG A 133 -1.17 -3.36 -0.06
C ARG A 133 -1.40 -2.93 1.39
N ASP A 134 -1.75 -1.66 1.62
CA ASP A 134 -2.10 -1.17 2.96
C ASP A 134 -3.45 -1.72 3.46
N ASN A 135 -4.21 -2.35 2.57
CA ASN A 135 -5.52 -2.95 2.88
C ASN A 135 -5.54 -4.48 2.74
N MET A 136 -4.38 -5.10 2.57
CA MET A 136 -4.21 -6.55 2.56
C MET A 136 -4.08 -7.09 3.99
N SER A 137 -4.60 -8.30 4.23
CA SER A 137 -4.31 -9.07 5.44
C SER A 137 -2.82 -9.45 5.50
N THR A 138 -2.35 -9.94 6.63
CA THR A 138 -0.97 -10.43 6.78
C THR A 138 -0.66 -11.54 5.77
N THR A 139 -1.55 -12.50 5.60
CA THR A 139 -1.39 -13.61 4.65
C THR A 139 -1.36 -13.11 3.20
N GLU A 140 -2.23 -12.17 2.83
CA GLU A 140 -2.22 -11.57 1.50
C GLU A 140 -0.90 -10.82 1.22
N ILE A 141 -0.34 -10.10 2.22
CA ILE A 141 0.96 -9.43 2.09
C ILE A 141 2.09 -10.44 1.90
N ILE A 142 2.11 -11.53 2.67
CA ILE A 142 3.12 -12.58 2.57
C ILE A 142 3.09 -13.24 1.19
N LEU A 143 1.92 -13.58 0.67
CA LEU A 143 1.78 -14.15 -0.67
C LEU A 143 2.18 -13.16 -1.77
N ASN A 144 1.85 -11.87 -1.60
CA ASN A 144 2.31 -10.86 -2.54
C ASN A 144 3.84 -10.70 -2.51
N MET A 145 4.48 -10.76 -1.32
CA MET A 145 5.94 -10.76 -1.20
C MET A 145 6.56 -12.00 -1.85
N LEU A 146 5.97 -13.18 -1.65
CA LEU A 146 6.42 -14.42 -2.29
C LEU A 146 6.39 -14.29 -3.81
N ALA A 147 5.31 -13.74 -4.38
CA ALA A 147 5.17 -13.51 -5.81
C ALA A 147 6.26 -12.55 -6.35
N GLU A 148 6.49 -11.44 -5.65
CA GLU A 148 7.48 -10.43 -6.03
C GLU A 148 8.91 -10.94 -5.87
N THR A 149 9.22 -11.66 -4.79
CA THR A 149 10.53 -12.29 -4.56
C THR A 149 10.81 -13.36 -5.64
N SER A 150 9.83 -14.22 -5.92
CA SER A 150 9.97 -15.25 -6.95
C SER A 150 10.21 -14.64 -8.34
N ALA A 151 9.49 -13.58 -8.69
CA ALA A 151 9.71 -12.86 -9.94
C ALA A 151 11.12 -12.28 -10.02
N LYS A 152 11.62 -11.65 -8.94
CA LYS A 152 12.98 -11.11 -8.84
C LYS A 152 14.03 -12.21 -8.99
N ASP A 153 13.88 -13.33 -8.29
CA ASP A 153 14.88 -14.42 -8.30
C ASP A 153 14.93 -15.12 -9.67
N ILE A 154 13.77 -15.30 -10.31
CA ILE A 154 13.71 -15.80 -11.69
C ILE A 154 14.41 -14.80 -12.63
N SER A 155 14.13 -13.51 -12.51
CA SER A 155 14.75 -12.44 -13.30
C SER A 155 16.26 -12.44 -13.16
N LYS A 156 16.79 -12.50 -11.95
CA LYS A 156 18.23 -12.54 -11.68
C LYS A 156 18.91 -13.75 -12.33
N LYS A 157 18.23 -14.91 -12.37
CA LYS A 157 18.75 -16.13 -12.97
C LYS A 157 18.71 -16.12 -14.50
N GLU A 158 17.59 -15.67 -15.07
CA GLU A 158 17.33 -15.76 -16.52
C GLU A 158 17.76 -14.52 -17.28
N LYS A 159 17.93 -13.39 -16.58
CA LYS A 159 18.35 -12.09 -17.12
C LYS A 159 17.47 -11.64 -18.31
N PRO A 160 16.14 -11.57 -18.12
CA PRO A 160 15.24 -11.16 -19.19
C PRO A 160 15.55 -9.73 -19.63
N GLU A 161 15.49 -9.45 -20.93
CA GLU A 161 15.72 -8.13 -21.48
C GLU A 161 14.41 -7.47 -21.92
N GLY A 162 14.21 -6.22 -21.49
CA GLY A 162 13.05 -5.40 -21.84
C GLY A 162 11.73 -5.90 -21.26
N PHE A 163 10.66 -5.23 -21.67
CA PHE A 163 9.33 -5.38 -21.06
C PHE A 163 8.70 -6.75 -21.25
N GLU A 164 8.67 -7.29 -22.48
CA GLU A 164 7.92 -8.52 -22.78
C GLU A 164 8.51 -9.77 -22.12
N GLU A 165 9.81 -9.86 -21.97
CA GLU A 165 10.44 -10.97 -21.25
C GLU A 165 10.19 -10.86 -19.75
N ASN A 166 10.34 -9.66 -19.19
CA ASN A 166 10.02 -9.41 -17.80
C ASN A 166 8.54 -9.67 -17.47
N ARG A 167 7.63 -9.45 -18.42
CA ARG A 167 6.21 -9.78 -18.28
C ARG A 167 5.97 -11.28 -18.11
N LYS A 168 6.69 -12.11 -18.85
CA LYS A 168 6.64 -13.59 -18.70
C LYS A 168 7.17 -14.00 -17.32
N VAL A 169 8.28 -13.41 -16.88
CA VAL A 169 8.87 -13.65 -15.55
C VAL A 169 7.91 -13.20 -14.44
N ALA A 170 7.30 -12.04 -14.56
CA ALA A 170 6.32 -11.53 -13.62
C ALA A 170 5.14 -12.51 -13.40
N ARG A 171 4.58 -13.05 -14.47
CA ARG A 171 3.53 -14.09 -14.39
C ARG A 171 4.01 -15.36 -13.68
N ARG A 172 5.21 -15.83 -13.99
CA ARG A 172 5.78 -17.02 -13.38
C ARG A 172 6.01 -16.82 -11.88
N GLY A 173 6.55 -15.68 -11.47
CA GLY A 173 6.69 -15.33 -10.06
C GLY A 173 5.34 -15.30 -9.33
N GLY A 174 4.31 -14.69 -9.94
CA GLY A 174 2.96 -14.71 -9.42
C GLY A 174 2.37 -16.12 -9.31
N ASN A 175 2.64 -17.01 -10.28
CA ASN A 175 2.16 -18.40 -10.25
C ASN A 175 2.73 -19.20 -9.06
N VAL A 176 3.97 -18.94 -8.63
CA VAL A 176 4.53 -19.57 -7.43
C VAL A 176 3.67 -19.27 -6.21
N ALA A 177 3.31 -18.01 -6.03
CA ALA A 177 2.44 -17.61 -4.91
C ALA A 177 0.99 -18.10 -5.09
N SER A 178 0.51 -18.26 -6.33
CA SER A 178 -0.81 -18.85 -6.60
C SER A 178 -0.89 -20.30 -6.11
N ILE A 179 0.15 -21.09 -6.36
CA ILE A 179 0.22 -22.48 -5.88
C ILE A 179 0.21 -22.51 -4.34
N ALA A 180 1.02 -21.65 -3.70
CA ALA A 180 1.04 -21.55 -2.24
C ALA A 180 -0.31 -21.14 -1.67
N ARG A 181 -1.00 -20.17 -2.30
CA ARG A 181 -2.34 -19.74 -1.92
C ARG A 181 -3.34 -20.90 -2.02
N GLN A 182 -3.37 -21.60 -3.16
CA GLN A 182 -4.31 -22.71 -3.38
C GLN A 182 -4.07 -23.86 -2.38
N ALA A 183 -2.82 -24.18 -2.09
CA ALA A 183 -2.49 -25.17 -1.07
C ALA A 183 -3.01 -24.76 0.31
N LEU A 184 -2.80 -23.49 0.71
CA LEU A 184 -3.29 -22.99 1.99
C LEU A 184 -4.83 -23.01 2.05
N GLU A 185 -5.51 -22.56 1.00
CA GLU A 185 -6.98 -22.56 0.92
C GLU A 185 -7.55 -24.00 0.96
N ALA A 186 -6.85 -24.97 0.39
CA ALA A 186 -7.25 -26.39 0.46
C ALA A 186 -7.11 -26.99 1.88
N GLU A 187 -6.07 -26.62 2.62
CA GLU A 187 -5.84 -27.09 3.98
C GLU A 187 -6.77 -26.41 5.01
N THR A 188 -7.05 -25.13 4.84
CA THR A 188 -7.85 -24.35 5.79
C THR A 188 -9.34 -24.40 5.50
N GLY A 189 -9.74 -24.64 4.25
CA GLY A 189 -11.11 -24.53 3.77
C GLY A 189 -11.59 -23.09 3.55
N ASP A 190 -10.76 -22.10 3.85
CA ASP A 190 -11.10 -20.68 3.80
C ASP A 190 -10.36 -19.99 2.65
N SER A 191 -11.03 -19.00 2.02
CA SER A 191 -10.36 -18.16 1.02
C SER A 191 -9.39 -17.18 1.69
N VAL A 192 -8.15 -17.15 1.21
CA VAL A 192 -7.15 -16.17 1.66
C VAL A 192 -7.56 -14.75 1.25
N ILE A 193 -8.15 -14.60 0.07
CA ILE A 193 -8.52 -13.29 -0.47
C ILE A 193 -9.96 -12.97 -0.06
N THR A 194 -10.11 -11.95 0.78
CA THR A 194 -11.40 -11.51 1.29
C THR A 194 -11.65 -10.02 1.04
N SER A 195 -12.87 -9.56 1.26
CA SER A 195 -13.22 -8.13 1.23
C SER A 195 -12.70 -7.37 2.45
N GLN A 196 -12.35 -8.06 3.54
CA GLN A 196 -11.89 -7.46 4.79
C GLN A 196 -10.44 -6.98 4.68
N ASN A 197 -10.14 -5.83 5.27
CA ASN A 197 -8.77 -5.35 5.42
C ASN A 197 -8.16 -5.75 6.77
N ALA A 198 -6.85 -5.57 6.93
CA ALA A 198 -6.13 -5.94 8.15
C ALA A 198 -6.70 -5.30 9.42
N VAL A 199 -7.13 -4.04 9.36
CA VAL A 199 -7.71 -3.33 10.51
C VAL A 199 -9.05 -3.93 10.94
N GLN A 200 -9.89 -4.31 9.97
CA GLN A 200 -11.18 -4.95 10.24
C GLN A 200 -10.98 -6.34 10.84
N LEU A 201 -10.06 -7.13 10.29
CA LEU A 201 -9.71 -8.46 10.83
C LEU A 201 -9.20 -8.36 12.27
N ASN A 202 -8.29 -7.42 12.55
CA ASN A 202 -7.77 -7.21 13.89
C ASN A 202 -8.86 -6.84 14.91
N ARG A 203 -9.83 -6.00 14.53
CA ARG A 203 -10.97 -5.67 15.41
C ARG A 203 -11.81 -6.91 15.76
N VAL A 204 -12.09 -7.75 14.78
CA VAL A 204 -12.86 -8.99 15.01
C VAL A 204 -12.11 -9.91 15.96
N VAL A 205 -10.81 -10.11 15.76
CA VAL A 205 -9.97 -10.93 16.64
C VAL A 205 -9.93 -10.35 18.06
N THR A 206 -9.70 -9.05 18.22
CA THR A 206 -9.68 -8.40 19.53
C THR A 206 -11.00 -8.56 20.26
N GLN A 207 -12.12 -8.33 19.59
CA GLN A 207 -13.46 -8.50 20.16
C GLN A 207 -13.75 -9.96 20.56
N ALA A 208 -13.29 -10.93 19.76
CA ALA A 208 -13.42 -12.34 20.10
C ALA A 208 -12.63 -12.72 21.34
N ILE A 209 -11.37 -12.25 21.46
CA ILE A 209 -10.51 -12.47 22.63
C ILE A 209 -11.14 -11.84 23.89
N GLU A 210 -11.63 -10.61 23.80
CA GLU A 210 -12.31 -9.92 24.92
C GLU A 210 -13.60 -10.64 25.35
N ALA A 211 -14.34 -11.23 24.40
CA ALA A 211 -15.55 -11.99 24.71
C ALA A 211 -15.20 -13.32 25.44
N ILE A 212 -14.13 -13.99 25.01
CA ILE A 212 -13.67 -15.24 25.65
C ILE A 212 -13.16 -14.95 27.07
N SER A 213 -12.31 -13.91 27.25
CA SER A 213 -11.79 -13.56 28.59
C SER A 213 -12.90 -13.22 29.59
N LYS A 214 -14.00 -12.58 29.14
CA LYS A 214 -15.17 -12.29 29.97
C LYS A 214 -16.02 -13.52 30.27
N SER A 215 -15.97 -14.56 29.45
CA SER A 215 -16.69 -15.82 29.72
C SER A 215 -15.96 -16.70 30.73
N ASP A 216 -14.64 -16.56 30.87
CA ASP A 216 -13.82 -17.32 31.80
C ASP A 216 -13.81 -16.70 33.23
N GLU A 217 -14.30 -15.47 33.39
CA GLU A 217 -14.44 -14.78 34.69
C GLU A 217 -15.82 -14.95 35.38
N ASN A 218 -16.78 -15.65 34.74
CA ASN A 218 -18.09 -15.97 35.29
C ASN A 218 -18.24 -17.48 35.52
#